data_9430e33ddf2c4a0f3e7344b9f0943909
#
_entry.id   9430e33ddf2c4a0f3e7344b9f0943909
#
_cell.length_a   1.000
_cell.length_b   1.000
_cell.length_c   1.000
_cell.angle_alpha   90.00
_cell.angle_beta   90.00
_cell.angle_gamma   90.00
#
_symmetry.space_group_name_H-M   'P 1'
#
loop_
_entity.id
_entity.type
_entity.pdbx_description
1 polymer ?
#
loop_
_entity_poly.entity_id
_entity_poly.type
_entity_poly.pdbx_seq_one_letter_code
_entity_poly.pdbx_strand_id
1 'polypeptide(L)'
;MCIRDRYEAILTDAPDLYEEVKQFLAQQCPGELHKLKLYQDSQVTLMNLYGLSAKLKEATETRVWLKSGGYLVIDPTEALTVIDVNTGKYSGKKAVRETFRLINLEAAAEIARQLRLRNLSGIILVDFINMEASEDKQELLQALSRELRQDPVKAVVVDMTPLGLVEITRKKIRRPLREQLGIE
;
A
#
# COMPACT_ATOMS: atom_id res chain seq x y z
N MET A 1 -6.74 17.51 -1.67
CA MET A 1 -5.27 17.56 -1.74
C MET A 1 -4.84 17.26 -3.17
N CYS A 2 -4.27 18.23 -3.85
CA CYS A 2 -3.90 18.08 -5.26
C CYS A 2 -2.73 17.08 -5.39
N ILE A 3 -2.80 16.16 -6.35
CA ILE A 3 -1.71 15.20 -6.65
C ILE A 3 -0.44 15.94 -7.09
N ARG A 4 -0.59 17.18 -7.56
CA ARG A 4 0.48 18.02 -8.12
C ARG A 4 1.70 18.21 -7.22
N ASP A 5 1.53 18.19 -5.90
CA ASP A 5 2.61 18.49 -4.95
C ASP A 5 3.35 17.23 -4.45
N ARG A 6 3.04 16.04 -5.02
CA ARG A 6 3.54 14.75 -4.52
C ARG A 6 4.68 14.15 -5.32
N TYR A 7 5.09 14.77 -6.43
CA TYR A 7 6.18 14.26 -7.25
C TYR A 7 7.12 15.40 -7.66
N GLU A 8 8.39 15.09 -7.69
CA GLU A 8 9.46 16.02 -8.07
C GLU A 8 9.80 15.93 -9.55
N ALA A 9 9.63 14.75 -10.15
CA ALA A 9 9.91 14.50 -11.54
C ALA A 9 8.99 13.44 -12.14
N ILE A 10 8.77 13.53 -13.45
CA ILE A 10 8.14 12.51 -14.30
C ILE A 10 9.23 12.05 -15.26
N LEU A 11 9.60 10.78 -15.17
CA LEU A 11 10.67 10.19 -15.96
C LEU A 11 10.12 9.09 -16.86
N THR A 12 10.54 9.06 -18.10
CA THR A 12 10.27 7.97 -19.03
C THR A 12 11.48 7.75 -19.93
N ASP A 13 11.72 6.51 -20.32
CA ASP A 13 12.73 6.11 -21.31
C ASP A 13 12.10 5.80 -22.69
N ALA A 14 10.77 5.91 -22.82
CA ALA A 14 10.03 5.74 -24.06
C ALA A 14 9.76 7.11 -24.72
N PRO A 15 10.35 7.41 -25.90
CA PRO A 15 10.17 8.70 -26.59
C PRO A 15 8.72 9.01 -26.93
N ASP A 16 7.97 7.99 -27.38
CA ASP A 16 6.56 8.18 -27.77
C ASP A 16 5.72 8.57 -26.54
N LEU A 17 5.91 7.90 -25.42
CA LEU A 17 5.24 8.21 -24.16
C LEU A 17 5.64 9.62 -23.65
N TYR A 18 6.90 10.01 -23.85
CA TYR A 18 7.35 11.36 -23.49
C TYR A 18 6.56 12.43 -24.24
N GLU A 19 6.38 12.29 -25.54
CA GLU A 19 5.64 13.27 -26.35
C GLU A 19 4.14 13.27 -26.00
N GLU A 20 3.52 12.10 -25.74
CA GLU A 20 2.12 12.03 -25.27
C GLU A 20 1.93 12.75 -23.93
N VAL A 21 2.79 12.48 -22.95
CA VAL A 21 2.72 13.11 -21.63
C VAL A 21 3.00 14.60 -21.73
N LYS A 22 3.93 15.02 -22.57
CA LYS A 22 4.26 16.43 -22.81
C LYS A 22 3.06 17.19 -23.37
N GLN A 23 2.37 16.64 -24.38
CA GLN A 23 1.16 17.23 -24.94
C GLN A 23 0.04 17.32 -23.88
N PHE A 24 -0.17 16.27 -23.12
CA PHE A 24 -1.15 16.26 -22.03
C PHE A 24 -0.84 17.34 -20.98
N LEU A 25 0.41 17.42 -20.51
CA LEU A 25 0.83 18.41 -19.51
C LEU A 25 0.71 19.84 -20.06
N ALA A 26 1.08 20.08 -21.31
CA ALA A 26 0.96 21.39 -21.92
C ALA A 26 -0.50 21.90 -21.97
N GLN A 27 -1.45 21.00 -22.17
CA GLN A 27 -2.88 21.32 -22.22
C GLN A 27 -3.53 21.41 -20.84
N GLN A 28 -3.23 20.48 -19.94
CA GLN A 28 -3.96 20.31 -18.68
C GLN A 28 -3.22 20.90 -17.47
N CYS A 29 -1.90 20.91 -17.48
CA CYS A 29 -1.06 21.29 -16.35
C CYS A 29 0.25 21.93 -16.80
N PRO A 30 0.23 23.09 -17.52
CA PRO A 30 1.45 23.66 -18.12
C PRO A 30 2.56 23.98 -17.10
N GLY A 31 2.20 24.30 -15.86
CA GLY A 31 3.17 24.53 -14.78
C GLY A 31 3.99 23.32 -14.38
N GLU A 32 3.57 22.10 -14.74
CA GLU A 32 4.26 20.84 -14.39
C GLU A 32 5.20 20.34 -15.51
N LEU A 33 5.19 21.00 -16.66
CA LEU A 33 5.95 20.56 -17.84
C LEU A 33 7.46 20.47 -17.56
N HIS A 34 8.00 21.34 -16.71
CA HIS A 34 9.41 21.34 -16.32
C HIS A 34 9.84 20.09 -15.54
N LYS A 35 8.90 19.35 -14.98
CA LYS A 35 9.16 18.10 -14.25
C LYS A 35 9.30 16.89 -15.16
N LEU A 36 8.83 17.00 -16.44
CA LEU A 36 8.93 15.91 -17.40
C LEU A 36 10.34 15.83 -17.98
N LYS A 37 10.94 14.64 -17.91
CA LYS A 37 12.29 14.37 -18.42
C LYS A 37 12.29 13.06 -19.19
N LEU A 38 12.89 13.09 -20.38
CA LEU A 38 13.23 11.88 -21.14
C LEU A 38 14.56 11.35 -20.61
N TYR A 39 14.55 10.10 -20.13
CA TYR A 39 15.76 9.43 -19.69
C TYR A 39 16.41 8.72 -20.88
N GLN A 40 17.68 9.04 -21.15
CA GLN A 40 18.47 8.47 -22.26
C GLN A 40 19.85 8.08 -21.71
N ASP A 41 20.01 6.82 -21.40
CA ASP A 41 21.29 6.25 -20.99
C ASP A 41 21.44 4.88 -21.68
N SER A 42 22.59 4.66 -22.34
CA SER A 42 22.85 3.44 -23.09
C SER A 42 23.36 2.29 -22.20
N GLN A 43 23.80 2.57 -20.97
CA GLN A 43 24.41 1.60 -20.07
C GLN A 43 23.45 1.14 -18.96
N VAL A 44 22.61 2.05 -18.44
CA VAL A 44 21.73 1.78 -17.33
C VAL A 44 20.29 2.06 -17.73
N THR A 45 19.42 1.06 -17.68
CA THR A 45 18.00 1.23 -17.93
C THR A 45 17.33 1.97 -16.77
N LEU A 46 16.23 2.67 -17.01
CA LEU A 46 15.43 3.34 -15.98
C LEU A 46 14.97 2.35 -14.89
N MET A 47 14.60 1.14 -15.29
CA MET A 47 14.24 0.04 -14.39
C MET A 47 15.37 -0.31 -13.41
N ASN A 48 16.59 -0.39 -13.90
CA ASN A 48 17.77 -0.71 -13.08
C ASN A 48 18.18 0.47 -12.20
N LEU A 49 18.14 1.69 -12.74
CA LEU A 49 18.47 2.90 -12.00
C LEU A 49 17.66 3.05 -10.70
N TYR A 50 16.38 2.73 -10.75
CA TYR A 50 15.47 2.81 -9.61
C TYR A 50 15.24 1.46 -8.89
N GLY A 51 15.89 0.38 -9.33
CA GLY A 51 15.72 -0.95 -8.77
C GLY A 51 14.26 -1.44 -8.82
N LEU A 52 13.52 -1.07 -9.89
CA LEU A 52 12.08 -1.33 -9.97
C LEU A 52 11.75 -2.81 -10.00
N SER A 53 12.59 -3.63 -10.64
CA SER A 53 12.39 -5.09 -10.68
C SER A 53 12.39 -5.71 -9.27
N ALA A 54 13.33 -5.30 -8.40
CA ALA A 54 13.36 -5.76 -7.02
C ALA A 54 12.15 -5.29 -6.22
N LYS A 55 11.76 -4.02 -6.39
CA LYS A 55 10.57 -3.44 -5.73
C LYS A 55 9.27 -4.09 -6.21
N LEU A 56 9.14 -4.42 -7.49
CA LEU A 56 7.99 -5.15 -8.03
C LEU A 56 7.90 -6.56 -7.45
N LYS A 57 9.04 -7.27 -7.35
CA LYS A 57 9.11 -8.57 -6.71
C LYS A 57 8.66 -8.48 -5.25
N GLU A 58 9.22 -7.55 -4.46
CA GLU A 58 8.81 -7.32 -3.08
C GLU A 58 7.31 -7.00 -2.96
N ALA A 59 6.78 -6.17 -3.87
CA ALA A 59 5.35 -5.83 -3.90
C ALA A 59 4.43 -7.01 -4.22
N THR A 60 4.95 -8.14 -4.71
CA THR A 60 4.18 -9.36 -4.99
C THR A 60 4.39 -10.48 -3.97
N GLU A 61 5.29 -10.31 -3.01
CA GLU A 61 5.53 -11.29 -1.95
C GLU A 61 4.35 -11.33 -0.97
N THR A 62 4.04 -12.52 -0.48
CA THR A 62 2.98 -12.73 0.51
C THR A 62 3.30 -12.06 1.85
N ARG A 63 4.58 -12.06 2.24
CA ARG A 63 5.02 -11.49 3.52
C ARG A 63 5.53 -10.06 3.36
N VAL A 64 5.09 -9.19 4.26
CA VAL A 64 5.53 -7.78 4.34
C VAL A 64 6.06 -7.50 5.74
N TRP A 65 7.33 -7.13 5.83
CA TRP A 65 7.95 -6.82 7.12
C TRP A 65 7.61 -5.41 7.58
N LEU A 66 7.35 -5.27 8.87
CA LEU A 66 7.16 -4.01 9.56
C LEU A 66 8.47 -3.52 10.16
N LYS A 67 8.63 -2.22 10.35
CA LYS A 67 9.84 -1.63 10.96
C LYS A 67 10.05 -2.09 12.41
N SER A 68 8.97 -2.39 13.11
CA SER A 68 8.99 -2.93 14.47
C SER A 68 9.54 -4.36 14.55
N GLY A 69 9.70 -5.06 13.42
CA GLY A 69 10.07 -6.47 13.35
C GLY A 69 8.89 -7.43 13.32
N GLY A 70 7.66 -6.91 13.38
CA GLY A 70 6.45 -7.65 13.03
C GLY A 70 6.35 -7.85 11.51
N TYR A 71 5.33 -8.56 11.07
CA TYR A 71 5.08 -8.74 9.64
C TYR A 71 3.60 -9.00 9.35
N LEU A 72 3.19 -8.67 8.13
CA LEU A 72 1.91 -9.02 7.56
C LEU A 72 2.06 -10.26 6.68
N VAL A 73 1.03 -11.09 6.64
CA VAL A 73 0.82 -12.12 5.63
C VAL A 73 -0.41 -11.73 4.83
N ILE A 74 -0.24 -11.48 3.54
CA ILE A 74 -1.32 -11.03 2.65
C ILE A 74 -1.63 -12.16 1.68
N ASP A 75 -2.81 -12.74 1.80
CA ASP A 75 -3.27 -13.87 1.00
C ASP A 75 -4.56 -13.53 0.23
N PRO A 76 -4.46 -13.14 -1.04
CA PRO A 76 -5.62 -12.98 -1.90
C PRO A 76 -6.19 -14.35 -2.28
N THR A 77 -7.43 -14.59 -1.90
CA THR A 77 -8.21 -15.76 -2.32
C THR A 77 -9.14 -15.41 -3.48
N GLU A 78 -9.88 -16.38 -3.98
CA GLU A 78 -10.86 -16.16 -5.05
C GLU A 78 -11.98 -15.20 -4.63
N ALA A 79 -12.43 -15.26 -3.37
CA ALA A 79 -13.59 -14.50 -2.88
C ALA A 79 -13.21 -13.20 -2.15
N LEU A 80 -12.09 -13.19 -1.43
CA LEU A 80 -11.69 -12.08 -0.56
C LEU A 80 -10.17 -12.09 -0.33
N THR A 81 -9.63 -11.01 0.23
CA THR A 81 -8.24 -10.99 0.69
C THR A 81 -8.20 -11.15 2.21
N VAL A 82 -7.36 -12.05 2.70
CA VAL A 82 -7.07 -12.20 4.13
C VAL A 82 -5.71 -11.58 4.42
N ILE A 83 -5.62 -10.86 5.53
CA ILE A 83 -4.37 -10.28 6.03
C ILE A 83 -4.21 -10.66 7.49
N ASP A 84 -3.11 -11.32 7.81
CA ASP A 84 -2.75 -11.72 9.18
C ASP A 84 -1.57 -10.87 9.68
N VAL A 85 -1.67 -10.36 10.92
CA VAL A 85 -0.68 -9.51 11.56
C VAL A 85 0.08 -10.29 12.63
N ASN A 86 1.39 -10.41 12.45
CA ASN A 86 2.26 -11.19 13.34
C ASN A 86 3.28 -10.31 14.07
N THR A 87 3.55 -10.63 15.34
CA THR A 87 4.54 -9.93 16.16
C THR A 87 5.99 -10.15 15.70
N GLY A 88 6.24 -11.24 14.94
CA GLY A 88 7.59 -11.64 14.61
C GLY A 88 8.43 -11.98 15.84
N LYS A 89 9.72 -11.64 15.80
CA LYS A 89 10.66 -11.80 16.92
C LYS A 89 10.79 -10.51 17.73
N TYR A 90 9.69 -9.80 17.97
CA TYR A 90 9.74 -8.59 18.77
C TYR A 90 10.18 -8.91 20.19
N SER A 91 11.37 -8.43 20.57
CA SER A 91 11.98 -8.63 21.92
C SER A 91 11.98 -7.33 22.73
N GLY A 92 10.99 -6.46 22.51
CA GLY A 92 10.92 -5.17 23.20
C GLY A 92 10.74 -5.31 24.72
N LYS A 93 11.35 -4.41 25.48
CA LYS A 93 11.23 -4.32 26.96
C LYS A 93 9.92 -3.68 27.43
N LYS A 94 9.01 -3.31 26.53
CA LYS A 94 7.71 -2.72 26.84
C LYS A 94 6.72 -3.76 27.34
N ALA A 95 5.71 -3.31 28.09
CA ALA A 95 4.58 -4.17 28.45
C ALA A 95 3.95 -4.78 27.19
N VAL A 96 3.55 -6.03 27.24
CA VAL A 96 3.00 -6.79 26.10
C VAL A 96 1.85 -6.05 25.42
N ARG A 97 0.93 -5.46 26.20
CA ARG A 97 -0.19 -4.65 25.70
C ARG A 97 0.29 -3.49 24.78
N GLU A 98 1.26 -2.71 25.27
CA GLU A 98 1.79 -1.56 24.53
C GLU A 98 2.50 -1.99 23.23
N THR A 99 3.16 -3.14 23.28
CA THR A 99 3.80 -3.74 22.11
C THR A 99 2.78 -4.11 21.04
N PHE A 100 1.73 -4.83 21.40
CA PHE A 100 0.68 -5.26 20.47
C PHE A 100 -0.05 -4.04 19.87
N ARG A 101 -0.36 -3.06 20.70
CA ARG A 101 -0.96 -1.81 20.24
C ARG A 101 -0.09 -1.11 19.20
N LEU A 102 1.21 -0.94 19.45
CA LEU A 102 2.13 -0.28 18.52
C LEU A 102 2.28 -1.04 17.20
N ILE A 103 2.43 -2.36 17.26
CA ILE A 103 2.53 -3.20 16.05
C ILE A 103 1.24 -3.12 15.24
N ASN A 104 0.07 -3.17 15.88
CA ASN A 104 -1.21 -3.07 15.19
C ASN A 104 -1.41 -1.70 14.53
N LEU A 105 -1.01 -0.60 15.16
CA LEU A 105 -1.07 0.74 14.57
C LEU A 105 -0.12 0.87 13.36
N GLU A 106 1.09 0.32 13.46
CA GLU A 106 2.02 0.26 12.32
C GLU A 106 1.46 -0.60 11.19
N ALA A 107 0.89 -1.77 11.53
CA ALA A 107 0.23 -2.67 10.60
C ALA A 107 -0.93 -1.98 9.86
N ALA A 108 -1.76 -1.19 10.55
CA ALA A 108 -2.86 -0.45 9.95
C ALA A 108 -2.39 0.52 8.85
N ALA A 109 -1.31 1.25 9.10
CA ALA A 109 -0.73 2.15 8.11
C ALA A 109 -0.14 1.38 6.91
N GLU A 110 0.58 0.28 7.18
CA GLU A 110 1.17 -0.55 6.14
C GLU A 110 0.09 -1.28 5.31
N ILE A 111 -0.97 -1.81 5.94
CA ILE A 111 -2.11 -2.42 5.24
C ILE A 111 -2.71 -1.43 4.25
N ALA A 112 -3.04 -0.22 4.68
CA ALA A 112 -3.57 0.79 3.78
C ALA A 112 -2.62 1.10 2.60
N ARG A 113 -1.31 1.11 2.83
CA ARG A 113 -0.29 1.24 1.78
C ARG A 113 -0.30 0.05 0.82
N GLN A 114 -0.36 -1.18 1.34
CA GLN A 114 -0.36 -2.41 0.53
C GLN A 114 -1.63 -2.56 -0.30
N LEU A 115 -2.80 -2.17 0.22
CA LEU A 115 -4.04 -2.16 -0.56
C LEU A 115 -3.92 -1.27 -1.81
N ARG A 116 -3.29 -0.10 -1.68
CA ARG A 116 -3.03 0.81 -2.81
C ARG A 116 -1.97 0.25 -3.76
N LEU A 117 -0.83 -0.19 -3.22
CA LEU A 117 0.32 -0.67 -3.99
C LEU A 117 -0.04 -1.89 -4.84
N ARG A 118 -0.69 -2.87 -4.22
CA ARG A 118 -1.08 -4.14 -4.87
C ARG A 118 -2.42 -4.05 -5.60
N ASN A 119 -3.12 -2.92 -5.47
CA ASN A 119 -4.49 -2.72 -5.96
C ASN A 119 -5.45 -3.83 -5.51
N LEU A 120 -5.33 -4.26 -4.25
CA LEU A 120 -6.26 -5.21 -3.64
C LEU A 120 -7.63 -4.54 -3.48
N SER A 121 -8.70 -5.28 -3.77
CA SER A 121 -10.06 -4.73 -3.82
C SER A 121 -11.10 -5.80 -3.48
N GLY A 122 -12.33 -5.38 -3.26
CA GLY A 122 -13.40 -6.25 -2.78
C GLY A 122 -13.44 -6.29 -1.27
N ILE A 123 -13.71 -7.46 -0.71
CA ILE A 123 -13.74 -7.73 0.73
C ILE A 123 -12.32 -8.04 1.20
N ILE A 124 -11.88 -7.39 2.25
CA ILE A 124 -10.60 -7.64 2.91
C ILE A 124 -10.88 -7.89 4.39
N LEU A 125 -10.40 -9.02 4.90
CA LEU A 125 -10.45 -9.37 6.32
C LEU A 125 -9.05 -9.25 6.91
N VAL A 126 -8.95 -8.53 8.03
CA VAL A 126 -7.68 -8.36 8.72
C VAL A 126 -7.76 -8.96 10.12
N ASP A 127 -6.86 -9.91 10.39
CA ASP A 127 -6.63 -10.46 11.72
C ASP A 127 -5.49 -9.69 12.38
N PHE A 128 -5.85 -8.75 13.25
CA PHE A 128 -4.90 -8.00 14.06
C PHE A 128 -4.51 -8.79 15.32
N ILE A 129 -3.32 -8.50 15.84
CA ILE A 129 -2.92 -9.07 17.14
C ILE A 129 -3.98 -8.71 18.17
N ASN A 130 -4.46 -9.71 18.91
CA ASN A 130 -5.56 -9.54 19.84
C ASN A 130 -5.27 -8.48 20.90
N MET A 131 -6.22 -7.58 21.10
CA MET A 131 -6.20 -6.53 22.11
C MET A 131 -7.43 -6.67 23.00
N GLU A 132 -7.23 -6.66 24.32
CA GLU A 132 -8.33 -6.82 25.29
C GLU A 132 -9.07 -5.49 25.51
N ALA A 133 -8.34 -4.37 25.56
CA ALA A 133 -8.90 -3.07 25.88
C ALA A 133 -9.71 -2.49 24.72
N SER A 134 -10.92 -2.05 25.00
CA SER A 134 -11.83 -1.43 24.03
C SER A 134 -11.26 -0.14 23.45
N GLU A 135 -10.51 0.61 24.23
CA GLU A 135 -9.88 1.87 23.83
C GLU A 135 -8.82 1.61 22.74
N ASP A 136 -7.99 0.56 22.91
CA ASP A 136 -6.95 0.17 21.95
C ASP A 136 -7.58 -0.27 20.62
N LYS A 137 -8.72 -1.00 20.68
CA LYS A 137 -9.48 -1.40 19.49
C LYS A 137 -10.05 -0.19 18.74
N GLN A 138 -10.63 0.75 19.47
CA GLN A 138 -11.17 1.98 18.88
C GLN A 138 -10.07 2.82 18.24
N GLU A 139 -8.94 2.98 18.91
CA GLU A 139 -7.77 3.69 18.36
C GLU A 139 -7.28 3.05 17.06
N LEU A 140 -7.19 1.72 17.03
CA LEU A 140 -6.82 0.95 15.83
C LEU A 140 -7.77 1.23 14.65
N LEU A 141 -9.09 1.11 14.88
CA LEU A 141 -10.08 1.34 13.83
C LEU A 141 -10.06 2.79 13.32
N GLN A 142 -9.85 3.77 14.20
CA GLN A 142 -9.70 5.17 13.84
C GLN A 142 -8.43 5.40 13.02
N ALA A 143 -7.30 4.81 13.43
CA ALA A 143 -6.03 4.89 12.71
C ALA A 143 -6.16 4.28 11.31
N LEU A 144 -6.68 3.07 11.19
CA LEU A 144 -6.91 2.40 9.92
C LEU A 144 -7.84 3.22 9.01
N SER A 145 -8.95 3.73 9.54
CA SER A 145 -9.89 4.57 8.80
C SER A 145 -9.23 5.87 8.29
N ARG A 146 -8.33 6.47 9.08
CA ARG A 146 -7.57 7.66 8.67
C ARG A 146 -6.62 7.34 7.52
N GLU A 147 -5.90 6.23 7.58
CA GLU A 147 -4.98 5.81 6.53
C GLU A 147 -5.71 5.43 5.22
N LEU A 148 -6.87 4.78 5.32
CA LEU A 148 -7.70 4.44 4.16
C LEU A 148 -8.29 5.67 3.46
N ARG A 149 -8.55 6.77 4.19
CA ARG A 149 -9.03 8.03 3.56
C ARG A 149 -8.01 8.68 2.63
N GLN A 150 -6.74 8.32 2.72
CA GLN A 150 -5.70 8.80 1.80
C GLN A 150 -5.74 8.08 0.44
N ASP A 151 -6.51 6.99 0.33
CA ASP A 151 -6.66 6.24 -0.91
C ASP A 151 -7.55 7.02 -1.89
N PRO A 152 -7.10 7.27 -3.14
CA PRO A 152 -7.93 7.87 -4.17
C PRO A 152 -9.12 6.96 -4.57
N VAL A 153 -9.03 5.67 -4.28
CA VAL A 153 -10.11 4.70 -4.46
C VAL A 153 -10.85 4.53 -3.15
N LYS A 154 -12.18 4.62 -3.18
CA LYS A 154 -12.99 4.48 -1.97
C LYS A 154 -12.69 3.16 -1.26
N ALA A 155 -12.12 3.27 -0.06
CA ALA A 155 -11.87 2.18 0.87
C ALA A 155 -12.46 2.56 2.24
N VAL A 156 -13.11 1.62 2.92
CA VAL A 156 -13.85 1.88 4.16
C VAL A 156 -13.67 0.70 5.11
N VAL A 157 -13.40 0.99 6.38
CA VAL A 157 -13.58 0.03 7.48
C VAL A 157 -15.08 -0.14 7.68
N VAL A 158 -15.57 -1.37 7.60
CA VAL A 158 -17.00 -1.69 7.79
C VAL A 158 -17.28 -1.87 9.28
N ASP A 159 -16.63 -2.84 9.90
CA ASP A 159 -16.80 -3.17 11.32
C ASP A 159 -15.65 -4.06 11.81
N MET A 160 -15.67 -4.39 13.11
CA MET A 160 -14.90 -5.45 13.72
C MET A 160 -15.87 -6.56 14.15
N THR A 161 -15.64 -7.77 13.65
CA THR A 161 -16.49 -8.93 13.96
C THR A 161 -16.38 -9.33 15.44
N PRO A 162 -17.34 -10.12 15.97
CA PRO A 162 -17.22 -10.69 17.31
C PRO A 162 -15.97 -11.56 17.52
N LEU A 163 -15.37 -12.08 16.45
CA LEU A 163 -14.13 -12.84 16.46
C LEU A 163 -12.88 -11.95 16.48
N GLY A 164 -13.04 -10.62 16.39
CA GLY A 164 -11.94 -9.65 16.37
C GLY A 164 -11.37 -9.34 14.98
N LEU A 165 -11.93 -9.91 13.92
CA LEU A 165 -11.51 -9.62 12.56
C LEU A 165 -12.03 -8.24 12.11
N VAL A 166 -11.17 -7.43 11.49
CA VAL A 166 -11.57 -6.14 10.93
C VAL A 166 -11.95 -6.30 9.47
N GLU A 167 -13.15 -5.86 9.16
CA GLU A 167 -13.72 -5.89 7.81
C GLU A 167 -13.43 -4.59 7.07
N ILE A 168 -12.84 -4.69 5.87
CA ILE A 168 -12.59 -3.57 4.98
C ILE A 168 -13.24 -3.86 3.63
N THR A 169 -13.80 -2.84 3.01
CA THR A 169 -14.20 -2.89 1.61
C THR A 169 -13.43 -1.85 0.81
N ARG A 170 -12.96 -2.23 -0.38
CA ARG A 170 -12.31 -1.32 -1.33
C ARG A 170 -12.88 -1.53 -2.73
N LYS A 171 -13.26 -0.43 -3.38
CA LYS A 171 -13.86 -0.48 -4.73
C LYS A 171 -12.89 -1.10 -5.74
N LYS A 172 -13.35 -2.04 -6.55
CA LYS A 172 -12.58 -2.62 -7.66
C LYS A 172 -12.60 -1.66 -8.84
N ILE A 173 -11.44 -1.18 -9.25
CA ILE A 173 -11.28 -0.28 -10.41
C ILE A 173 -10.29 -0.84 -11.44
N ARG A 174 -9.34 -1.67 -11.02
CA ARG A 174 -8.33 -2.31 -11.86
C ARG A 174 -8.07 -3.72 -11.35
N ARG A 175 -7.36 -4.52 -12.14
CA ARG A 175 -6.86 -5.83 -11.70
C ARG A 175 -5.79 -5.67 -10.62
N PRO A 176 -5.65 -6.62 -9.68
CA PRO A 176 -4.54 -6.67 -8.74
C PRO A 176 -3.18 -6.65 -9.46
N LEU A 177 -2.15 -6.15 -8.78
CA LEU A 177 -0.79 -6.02 -9.35
C LEU A 177 -0.24 -7.36 -9.85
N ARG A 178 -0.44 -8.45 -9.11
CA ARG A 178 0.01 -9.80 -9.51
C ARG A 178 -0.57 -10.21 -10.85
N GLU A 179 -1.89 -10.05 -11.04
CA GLU A 179 -2.57 -10.33 -12.30
C GLU A 179 -2.06 -9.46 -13.46
N GLN A 180 -1.77 -8.17 -13.19
CA GLN A 180 -1.21 -7.26 -14.20
C GLN A 180 0.19 -7.67 -14.64
N LEU A 181 0.96 -8.29 -13.75
CA LEU A 181 2.31 -8.79 -14.03
C LEU A 181 2.32 -10.23 -14.55
N GLY A 182 1.16 -10.89 -14.67
CA GLY A 182 1.09 -12.30 -15.09
C GLY A 182 1.70 -13.28 -14.07
N ILE A 183 1.70 -12.91 -12.78
CA ILE A 183 2.20 -13.75 -11.69
C ILE A 183 0.99 -14.48 -11.08
N GLU A 184 0.95 -15.79 -11.24
CA GLU A 184 -0.04 -16.68 -10.61
C GLU A 184 0.22 -16.89 -9.11
#